data_2c62890ffe83a1f5d5d2442cbc6a65ae
#
_entry.id   2c62890ffe83a1f5d5d2442cbc6a65ae
#
_cell.length_a   1.000
_cell.length_b   1.000
_cell.length_c   1.000
_cell.angle_alpha   90.00
_cell.angle_beta   90.00
_cell.angle_gamma   90.00
#
_symmetry.space_group_name_H-M   'P 1'
#
loop_
_entity.id
_entity.type
_entity.pdbx_description
1 polymer ?
#
loop_
_entity_poly.entity_id
_entity_poly.type
_entity_poly.pdbx_seq_one_letter_code
_entity_poly.pdbx_strand_id
1 'polypeptide(L)'
;MGDWFIATEGVKIVKDSAGLWPQIITAVASIGGVLSGVSLTHHYTRKREEAAAERKMAAERYFIATELVFKLEDFAEACAAAAQDEGKPDEQGYWRATTRVPPLEFGDVTGDWRALPASVMYRVLEFHVLQPEASGAIDHAYYHDSPPDYSWGFRERQYQYARLGLRALFLAKRLRKITGMPSSRLDNYRWSPQSTLWQCWRKERQFRNKLRLAERNNA
;
A
#
# COMPACT_ATOMS: atom_id res chain seq x y z
N MET A 1 14.30 59.45 -78.38
CA MET A 1 14.54 60.31 -77.21
C MET A 1 13.21 60.39 -76.45
N GLY A 2 13.09 59.67 -75.37
CA GLY A 2 11.90 59.57 -74.64
C GLY A 2 12.05 60.25 -73.29
N ASP A 3 11.25 61.30 -73.13
CA ASP A 3 11.22 62.06 -71.87
C ASP A 3 10.42 61.31 -70.82
N TRP A 4 11.08 61.05 -69.70
CA TRP A 4 10.44 60.49 -68.51
C TRP A 4 9.94 61.63 -67.63
N PHE A 5 8.62 61.87 -67.65
CA PHE A 5 7.97 62.74 -66.65
C PHE A 5 7.67 61.94 -65.39
N ILE A 6 8.39 62.26 -64.35
CA ILE A 6 8.06 61.78 -63.00
C ILE A 6 7.06 62.72 -62.40
N ALA A 7 5.80 62.33 -62.39
CA ALA A 7 4.75 63.04 -61.63
C ALA A 7 4.89 62.75 -60.17
N THR A 8 5.47 63.65 -59.42
CA THR A 8 5.41 63.65 -57.97
C THR A 8 4.07 64.13 -57.50
N GLU A 9 3.06 63.25 -57.43
CA GLU A 9 1.81 63.60 -56.72
C GLU A 9 2.10 63.53 -55.21
N GLY A 10 1.90 64.71 -54.57
CA GLY A 10 2.11 64.87 -53.15
C GLY A 10 1.15 64.01 -52.37
N VAL A 11 1.72 63.13 -51.57
CA VAL A 11 0.99 62.41 -50.53
C VAL A 11 0.47 63.44 -49.53
N LYS A 12 -0.80 63.77 -49.60
CA LYS A 12 -1.50 64.53 -48.57
C LYS A 12 -1.59 63.67 -47.35
N ILE A 13 -0.68 63.90 -46.38
CA ILE A 13 -0.87 63.40 -45.06
C ILE A 13 -2.04 64.09 -44.41
N VAL A 14 -3.22 63.51 -44.51
CA VAL A 14 -4.37 63.91 -43.71
C VAL A 14 -4.03 63.49 -42.26
N LYS A 15 -3.65 64.46 -41.48
CA LYS A 15 -3.45 64.36 -40.05
C LYS A 15 -4.82 64.35 -39.36
N ASP A 16 -5.55 63.24 -39.54
CA ASP A 16 -6.74 63.01 -38.74
C ASP A 16 -6.26 62.45 -37.38
N SER A 17 -6.23 63.30 -36.40
CA SER A 17 -5.96 62.99 -34.99
C SER A 17 -7.16 62.30 -34.34
N ALA A 18 -8.00 61.64 -35.12
CA ALA A 18 -9.07 60.78 -34.61
C ALA A 18 -8.58 59.36 -34.38
N GLY A 19 -7.86 59.21 -33.28
CA GLY A 19 -7.94 57.92 -32.56
C GLY A 19 -7.17 56.76 -33.17
N LEU A 20 -5.84 56.75 -33.02
CA LEU A 20 -5.10 55.49 -32.99
C LEU A 20 -5.53 54.54 -31.81
N TRP A 21 -6.27 55.11 -30.86
CA TRP A 21 -6.80 54.43 -29.69
C TRP A 21 -7.71 53.22 -30.02
N PRO A 22 -8.67 53.28 -30.96
CA PRO A 22 -9.47 52.10 -31.29
C PRO A 22 -8.65 50.95 -31.86
N GLN A 23 -7.65 51.26 -32.69
CA GLN A 23 -6.76 50.25 -33.30
C GLN A 23 -5.83 49.64 -32.27
N ILE A 24 -5.29 50.42 -31.32
CA ILE A 24 -4.49 49.94 -30.23
C ILE A 24 -5.31 49.06 -29.27
N ILE A 25 -6.53 49.48 -28.95
CA ILE A 25 -7.46 48.71 -28.11
C ILE A 25 -7.80 47.38 -28.77
N THR A 26 -8.06 47.36 -30.05
CA THR A 26 -8.40 46.15 -30.80
C THR A 26 -7.17 45.18 -30.87
N ALA A 27 -5.97 45.73 -31.10
CA ALA A 27 -4.74 44.93 -31.13
C ALA A 27 -4.42 44.34 -29.78
N VAL A 28 -4.53 45.10 -28.69
CA VAL A 28 -4.30 44.63 -27.33
C VAL A 28 -5.38 43.61 -26.90
N ALA A 29 -6.64 43.83 -27.25
CA ALA A 29 -7.73 42.90 -26.95
C ALA A 29 -7.56 41.56 -27.71
N SER A 30 -7.12 41.60 -28.97
CA SER A 30 -6.91 40.39 -29.75
C SER A 30 -5.69 39.58 -29.26
N ILE A 31 -4.59 40.21 -28.90
CA ILE A 31 -3.41 39.56 -28.34
C ILE A 31 -3.72 39.03 -26.92
N GLY A 32 -4.39 39.81 -26.09
CA GLY A 32 -4.82 39.40 -24.76
C GLY A 32 -5.80 38.23 -24.79
N GLY A 33 -6.73 38.21 -25.74
CA GLY A 33 -7.70 37.14 -25.93
C GLY A 33 -7.05 35.81 -26.36
N VAL A 34 -6.07 35.86 -27.28
CA VAL A 34 -5.36 34.67 -27.75
C VAL A 34 -4.47 34.09 -26.63
N LEU A 35 -3.71 34.94 -25.92
CA LEU A 35 -2.83 34.46 -24.82
C LEU A 35 -3.64 33.91 -23.67
N SER A 36 -4.73 34.50 -23.28
CA SER A 36 -5.60 33.96 -22.21
C SER A 36 -6.32 32.70 -22.66
N GLY A 37 -6.76 32.59 -23.90
CA GLY A 37 -7.37 31.38 -24.46
C GLY A 37 -6.40 30.21 -24.51
N VAL A 38 -5.16 30.39 -24.94
CA VAL A 38 -4.11 29.38 -24.97
C VAL A 38 -3.76 28.94 -23.55
N SER A 39 -3.57 29.88 -22.63
CA SER A 39 -3.26 29.58 -21.23
C SER A 39 -4.39 28.79 -20.54
N LEU A 40 -5.63 29.18 -20.79
CA LEU A 40 -6.80 28.48 -20.24
C LEU A 40 -6.95 27.09 -20.83
N THR A 41 -6.73 26.89 -22.12
CA THR A 41 -6.77 25.59 -22.80
C THR A 41 -5.67 24.66 -22.24
N HIS A 42 -4.44 25.14 -22.10
CA HIS A 42 -3.37 24.36 -21.47
C HIS A 42 -3.67 23.95 -20.05
N HIS A 43 -4.27 24.83 -19.26
CA HIS A 43 -4.65 24.53 -17.89
C HIS A 43 -5.74 23.44 -17.82
N TYR A 44 -6.76 23.52 -18.67
CA TYR A 44 -7.82 22.49 -18.71
C TYR A 44 -7.32 21.16 -19.29
N THR A 45 -6.47 21.19 -20.33
CA THR A 45 -5.88 19.98 -20.89
C THR A 45 -5.01 19.27 -19.85
N ARG A 46 -4.14 20.01 -19.18
CA ARG A 46 -3.30 19.47 -18.11
C ARG A 46 -4.12 18.87 -16.96
N LYS A 47 -5.17 19.54 -16.50
CA LYS A 47 -6.07 18.97 -15.48
C LYS A 47 -6.77 17.70 -15.93
N ARG A 48 -7.16 17.60 -17.21
CA ARG A 48 -7.77 16.39 -17.77
C ARG A 48 -6.77 15.25 -17.84
N GLU A 49 -5.54 15.52 -18.25
CA GLU A 49 -4.47 14.54 -18.32
C GLU A 49 -4.08 14.06 -16.91
N GLU A 50 -3.92 14.95 -15.95
CA GLU A 50 -3.66 14.62 -14.56
C GLU A 50 -4.79 13.76 -13.97
N ALA A 51 -6.04 14.13 -14.18
CA ALA A 51 -7.19 13.34 -13.73
C ALA A 51 -7.29 11.97 -14.43
N ALA A 52 -6.94 11.87 -15.70
CA ALA A 52 -6.91 10.59 -16.43
C ALA A 52 -5.78 9.69 -15.91
N ALA A 53 -4.59 10.24 -15.68
CA ALA A 53 -3.45 9.53 -15.10
C ALA A 53 -3.78 9.04 -13.68
N GLU A 54 -4.40 9.89 -12.86
CA GLU A 54 -4.81 9.52 -11.50
C GLU A 54 -5.85 8.39 -11.48
N ARG A 55 -6.84 8.43 -12.38
CA ARG A 55 -7.82 7.34 -12.53
C ARG A 55 -7.16 6.03 -12.92
N LYS A 56 -6.20 6.07 -13.84
CA LYS A 56 -5.43 4.89 -14.26
C LYS A 56 -4.64 4.31 -13.09
N MET A 57 -3.94 5.16 -12.35
CA MET A 57 -3.18 4.74 -11.17
C MET A 57 -4.09 4.21 -10.05
N ALA A 58 -5.27 4.78 -9.87
CA ALA A 58 -6.25 4.30 -8.90
C ALA A 58 -6.82 2.92 -9.28
N ALA A 59 -7.10 2.69 -10.56
CA ALA A 59 -7.55 1.39 -11.06
C ALA A 59 -6.47 0.32 -10.88
N GLU A 60 -5.22 0.63 -11.22
CA GLU A 60 -4.07 -0.26 -11.03
C GLU A 60 -3.85 -0.59 -9.55
N ARG A 61 -3.92 0.44 -8.70
CA ARG A 61 -3.85 0.27 -7.23
C ARG A 61 -4.94 -0.64 -6.71
N TYR A 62 -6.17 -0.48 -7.19
CA TYR A 62 -7.30 -1.32 -6.79
C TYR A 62 -7.07 -2.77 -7.17
N PHE A 63 -6.59 -3.03 -8.39
CA PHE A 63 -6.31 -4.36 -8.89
C PHE A 63 -5.26 -5.09 -8.04
N ILE A 64 -4.07 -4.49 -7.88
CA ILE A 64 -2.99 -5.07 -7.07
C ILE A 64 -3.42 -5.26 -5.62
N ALA A 65 -4.09 -4.26 -5.04
CA ALA A 65 -4.55 -4.34 -3.66
C ALA A 65 -5.57 -5.47 -3.45
N THR A 66 -6.39 -5.79 -4.46
CA THR A 66 -7.33 -6.91 -4.38
C THR A 66 -6.60 -8.24 -4.22
N GLU A 67 -5.62 -8.51 -5.06
CA GLU A 67 -4.83 -9.74 -4.97
C GLU A 67 -4.06 -9.83 -3.65
N LEU A 68 -3.43 -8.73 -3.24
CA LEU A 68 -2.70 -8.67 -1.97
C LEU A 68 -3.60 -8.89 -0.76
N VAL A 69 -4.80 -8.32 -0.76
CA VAL A 69 -5.75 -8.46 0.36
C VAL A 69 -6.12 -9.92 0.56
N PHE A 70 -6.49 -10.62 -0.51
CA PHE A 70 -6.86 -12.04 -0.39
C PHE A 70 -5.70 -12.90 0.08
N LYS A 71 -4.50 -12.73 -0.48
CA LYS A 71 -3.31 -13.45 -0.02
C LYS A 71 -2.98 -13.20 1.46
N LEU A 72 -3.07 -11.95 1.89
CA LEU A 72 -2.82 -11.57 3.28
C LEU A 72 -3.88 -12.11 4.24
N GLU A 73 -5.14 -12.15 3.81
CA GLU A 73 -6.24 -12.69 4.62
C GLU A 73 -6.14 -14.21 4.74
N ASP A 74 -5.88 -14.94 3.64
CA ASP A 74 -5.68 -16.39 3.64
C ASP A 74 -4.48 -16.78 4.51
N PHE A 75 -3.38 -16.03 4.40
CA PHE A 75 -2.22 -16.24 5.27
C PHE A 75 -2.56 -15.99 6.75
N ALA A 76 -3.33 -14.97 7.05
CA ALA A 76 -3.73 -14.68 8.42
C ALA A 76 -4.67 -15.74 9.00
N GLU A 77 -5.56 -16.34 8.19
CA GLU A 77 -6.36 -17.50 8.60
C GLU A 77 -5.48 -18.70 8.94
N ALA A 78 -4.51 -19.03 8.08
CA ALA A 78 -3.55 -20.10 8.34
C ALA A 78 -2.73 -19.84 9.61
N CYS A 79 -2.30 -18.60 9.82
CA CYS A 79 -1.64 -18.19 11.07
C CYS A 79 -2.55 -18.33 12.29
N ALA A 80 -3.84 -18.04 12.18
CA ALA A 80 -4.79 -18.20 13.28
C ALA A 80 -4.99 -19.67 13.65
N ALA A 81 -5.04 -20.56 12.67
CA ALA A 81 -5.07 -22.00 12.90
C ALA A 81 -3.80 -22.48 13.61
N ALA A 82 -2.63 -22.03 13.18
CA ALA A 82 -1.36 -22.38 13.80
C ALA A 82 -1.19 -21.79 15.21
N ALA A 83 -1.78 -20.62 15.48
CA ALA A 83 -1.77 -20.01 16.80
C ALA A 83 -2.66 -20.73 17.83
N GLN A 84 -3.57 -21.58 17.37
CA GLN A 84 -4.43 -22.42 18.21
C GLN A 84 -3.96 -23.88 18.25
N ASP A 85 -2.97 -24.24 17.46
CA ASP A 85 -2.48 -25.61 17.37
C ASP A 85 -1.68 -25.97 18.60
N GLU A 86 -2.24 -26.84 19.43
CA GLU A 86 -1.59 -27.39 20.63
C GLU A 86 -0.78 -28.66 20.30
N GLY A 87 -0.83 -29.12 19.05
CA GLY A 87 -0.19 -30.35 18.62
C GLY A 87 -0.96 -31.61 18.98
N LYS A 88 -0.43 -32.74 18.52
CA LYS A 88 -0.89 -34.08 18.89
C LYS A 88 0.31 -35.00 19.05
N PRO A 89 0.25 -35.98 19.99
CA PRO A 89 1.31 -36.96 20.12
C PRO A 89 1.33 -37.89 18.88
N ASP A 90 2.51 -38.16 18.37
CA ASP A 90 2.74 -39.19 17.34
C ASP A 90 2.76 -40.63 17.97
N GLU A 91 3.00 -41.64 17.15
CA GLU A 91 3.04 -43.05 17.59
C GLU A 91 4.12 -43.33 18.65
N GLN A 92 5.13 -42.48 18.74
CA GLN A 92 6.21 -42.57 19.70
C GLN A 92 5.97 -41.70 20.96
N GLY A 93 4.83 -40.98 21.00
CA GLY A 93 4.47 -40.12 22.10
C GLY A 93 5.03 -38.69 22.01
N TYR A 94 5.74 -38.32 20.93
CA TYR A 94 6.24 -36.96 20.74
C TYR A 94 5.16 -36.05 20.15
N TRP A 95 5.01 -34.89 20.72
CA TRP A 95 4.04 -33.92 20.23
C TRP A 95 4.47 -33.29 18.91
N ARG A 96 3.57 -33.32 17.93
CA ARG A 96 3.77 -32.77 16.59
C ARG A 96 2.70 -31.75 16.25
N ALA A 97 3.12 -30.69 15.56
CA ALA A 97 2.17 -29.71 15.04
C ALA A 97 1.22 -30.34 14.03
N THR A 98 -0.07 -30.02 14.16
CA THR A 98 -1.14 -30.54 13.29
C THR A 98 -1.48 -29.60 12.14
N THR A 99 -1.07 -28.35 12.22
CA THR A 99 -1.33 -27.32 11.19
C THR A 99 -0.03 -26.92 10.51
N ARG A 100 -0.14 -26.51 9.26
CA ARG A 100 0.96 -25.94 8.47
C ARG A 100 0.56 -24.57 7.96
N VAL A 101 1.42 -23.58 8.11
CA VAL A 101 1.25 -22.27 7.51
C VAL A 101 2.05 -22.25 6.21
N PRO A 102 1.41 -22.05 5.05
CA PRO A 102 2.12 -21.91 3.80
C PRO A 102 2.93 -20.59 3.78
N PRO A 103 4.04 -20.53 3.02
CA PRO A 103 4.76 -19.28 2.85
C PRO A 103 3.88 -18.24 2.17
N LEU A 104 4.00 -17.01 2.59
CA LEU A 104 3.33 -15.87 1.95
C LEU A 104 4.25 -15.33 0.86
N GLU A 105 3.88 -15.58 -0.38
CA GLU A 105 4.63 -15.17 -1.57
C GLU A 105 3.82 -14.20 -2.41
N PHE A 106 4.52 -13.24 -3.03
CA PHE A 106 3.92 -12.19 -3.85
C PHE A 106 4.40 -12.19 -5.29
N GLY A 107 5.20 -13.18 -5.69
CA GLY A 107 5.81 -13.25 -7.03
C GLY A 107 4.82 -13.39 -8.18
N ASP A 108 3.63 -13.88 -7.91
CA ASP A 108 2.51 -14.02 -8.85
C ASP A 108 1.58 -12.81 -8.91
N VAL A 109 1.74 -11.84 -8.01
CA VAL A 109 0.96 -10.59 -8.02
C VAL A 109 1.46 -9.71 -9.16
N THR A 110 0.62 -9.58 -10.19
CA THR A 110 0.92 -8.81 -11.41
C THR A 110 0.49 -7.34 -11.25
N GLY A 111 1.14 -6.44 -12.03
CA GLY A 111 0.79 -5.02 -12.09
C GLY A 111 1.91 -4.06 -11.71
N ASP A 112 1.66 -2.76 -11.79
CA ASP A 112 2.62 -1.72 -11.41
C ASP A 112 2.57 -1.43 -9.91
N TRP A 113 3.45 -2.05 -9.16
CA TRP A 113 3.58 -1.86 -7.70
C TRP A 113 3.82 -0.40 -7.28
N ARG A 114 4.27 0.47 -8.22
CA ARG A 114 4.41 1.91 -7.98
C ARG A 114 3.08 2.62 -7.76
N ALA A 115 1.97 1.98 -8.14
CA ALA A 115 0.63 2.48 -7.83
C ALA A 115 0.30 2.44 -6.33
N LEU A 116 0.98 1.57 -5.55
CA LEU A 116 0.84 1.50 -4.11
C LEU A 116 1.63 2.61 -3.41
N PRO A 117 1.16 3.12 -2.26
CA PRO A 117 1.98 3.96 -1.40
C PRO A 117 3.26 3.23 -0.98
N ALA A 118 4.42 3.90 -1.06
CA ALA A 118 5.72 3.31 -0.76
C ALA A 118 5.77 2.61 0.61
N SER A 119 5.12 3.19 1.63
CA SER A 119 5.03 2.60 2.97
C SER A 119 4.21 1.30 3.04
N VAL A 120 3.28 1.10 2.11
CA VAL A 120 2.49 -0.14 2.01
C VAL A 120 3.28 -1.20 1.25
N MET A 121 3.86 -0.82 0.12
CA MET A 121 4.74 -1.70 -0.65
C MET A 121 5.89 -2.25 0.22
N TYR A 122 6.56 -1.38 0.98
CA TYR A 122 7.60 -1.80 1.93
C TYR A 122 7.08 -2.86 2.91
N ARG A 123 5.92 -2.63 3.53
CA ARG A 123 5.35 -3.57 4.52
C ARG A 123 4.91 -4.89 3.91
N VAL A 124 4.50 -4.92 2.65
CA VAL A 124 4.22 -6.17 1.94
C VAL A 124 5.52 -6.94 1.73
N LEU A 125 6.54 -6.30 1.20
CA LEU A 125 7.83 -6.93 0.92
C LEU A 125 8.59 -7.34 2.20
N GLU A 126 8.37 -6.66 3.32
CA GLU A 126 8.94 -6.98 4.63
C GLU A 126 8.63 -8.43 5.07
N PHE A 127 7.53 -9.03 4.58
CA PHE A 127 7.20 -10.42 4.90
C PHE A 127 8.27 -11.43 4.44
N HIS A 128 9.05 -11.11 3.40
CA HIS A 128 10.20 -11.94 3.00
C HIS A 128 11.27 -12.07 4.09
N VAL A 129 11.36 -11.09 4.97
CA VAL A 129 12.30 -11.10 6.10
C VAL A 129 11.62 -11.67 7.36
N LEU A 130 10.39 -11.26 7.62
CA LEU A 130 9.67 -11.61 8.84
C LEU A 130 9.35 -13.11 8.96
N GLN A 131 9.08 -13.78 7.84
CA GLN A 131 8.78 -15.23 7.84
C GLN A 131 10.01 -16.07 8.21
N PRO A 132 11.18 -15.90 7.58
CA PRO A 132 12.40 -16.58 8.00
C PRO A 132 12.81 -16.29 9.44
N GLU A 133 12.67 -15.03 9.90
CA GLU A 133 12.94 -14.66 11.30
C GLU A 133 12.03 -15.43 12.28
N ALA A 134 10.74 -15.51 11.95
CA ALA A 134 9.78 -16.26 12.76
C ALA A 134 10.08 -17.76 12.76
N SER A 135 10.41 -18.33 11.60
CA SER A 135 10.82 -19.74 11.47
C SER A 135 12.07 -20.03 12.29
N GLY A 136 13.10 -19.20 12.18
CA GLY A 136 14.33 -19.35 12.95
C GLY A 136 14.11 -19.29 14.48
N ALA A 137 13.21 -18.39 14.92
CA ALA A 137 12.84 -18.32 16.34
C ALA A 137 12.09 -19.58 16.82
N ILE A 138 11.22 -20.13 15.98
CA ILE A 138 10.49 -21.37 16.26
C ILE A 138 11.45 -22.54 16.33
N ASP A 139 12.33 -22.69 15.33
CA ASP A 139 13.31 -23.77 15.25
C ASP A 139 14.26 -23.74 16.44
N HIS A 140 14.72 -22.54 16.81
CA HIS A 140 15.54 -22.35 18.02
C HIS A 140 14.82 -22.81 19.29
N ALA A 141 13.54 -22.46 19.44
CA ALA A 141 12.77 -22.87 20.60
C ALA A 141 12.61 -24.40 20.68
N TYR A 142 12.29 -25.08 19.56
CA TYR A 142 12.21 -26.54 19.52
C TYR A 142 13.54 -27.22 19.77
N TYR A 143 14.64 -26.65 19.27
CA TYR A 143 15.98 -27.23 19.48
C TYR A 143 16.40 -27.24 20.96
N HIS A 144 16.01 -26.23 21.71
CA HIS A 144 16.34 -26.07 23.13
C HIS A 144 15.26 -26.57 24.09
N ASP A 145 14.19 -27.15 23.56
CA ASP A 145 13.08 -27.68 24.36
C ASP A 145 13.25 -29.16 24.67
N SER A 146 12.54 -29.62 25.68
CA SER A 146 12.63 -31.02 26.14
C SER A 146 11.47 -31.86 25.60
N PRO A 147 11.76 -33.07 25.06
CA PRO A 147 10.73 -34.03 24.73
C PRO A 147 9.99 -34.50 25.99
N PRO A 148 8.75 -35.05 25.88
CA PRO A 148 8.06 -35.33 24.62
C PRO A 148 7.14 -34.20 24.14
N ASP A 149 6.80 -33.20 24.97
CA ASP A 149 5.72 -32.24 24.77
C ASP A 149 6.16 -30.99 24.04
N TYR A 150 7.43 -30.62 24.04
CA TYR A 150 7.95 -29.41 23.36
C TYR A 150 7.15 -28.14 23.66
N SER A 151 6.81 -27.96 24.93
CA SER A 151 5.89 -26.90 25.35
C SER A 151 6.39 -25.50 25.05
N TRP A 152 7.68 -25.24 25.11
CA TRP A 152 8.28 -23.96 24.71
C TRP A 152 8.25 -23.76 23.20
N GLY A 153 8.60 -24.78 22.42
CA GLY A 153 8.53 -24.77 20.96
C GLY A 153 7.13 -24.45 20.46
N PHE A 154 6.10 -25.11 21.01
CA PHE A 154 4.71 -24.82 20.67
C PHE A 154 4.29 -23.38 21.02
N ARG A 155 4.68 -22.90 22.20
CA ARG A 155 4.37 -21.52 22.62
C ARG A 155 5.04 -20.48 21.72
N GLU A 156 6.32 -20.71 21.37
CA GLU A 156 7.02 -19.82 20.45
C GLU A 156 6.35 -19.83 19.07
N ARG A 157 6.00 -20.99 18.55
CA ARG A 157 5.31 -21.18 17.29
C ARG A 157 3.96 -20.41 17.27
N GLN A 158 3.14 -20.62 18.29
CA GLN A 158 1.85 -19.91 18.43
C GLN A 158 2.04 -18.40 18.47
N TYR A 159 3.04 -17.91 19.20
CA TYR A 159 3.33 -16.48 19.29
C TYR A 159 3.84 -15.89 17.99
N GLN A 160 4.73 -16.53 17.28
CA GLN A 160 5.28 -16.03 16.02
C GLN A 160 4.20 -15.98 14.94
N TYR A 161 3.37 -17.01 14.82
CA TYR A 161 2.27 -16.99 13.87
C TYR A 161 1.17 -15.98 14.28
N ALA A 162 0.92 -15.80 15.57
CA ALA A 162 0.03 -14.73 16.01
C ALA A 162 0.53 -13.34 15.59
N ARG A 163 1.84 -13.07 15.70
CA ARG A 163 2.45 -11.81 15.25
C ARG A 163 2.35 -11.62 13.74
N LEU A 164 2.72 -12.64 12.96
CA LEU A 164 2.67 -12.60 11.49
C LEU A 164 1.23 -12.41 11.00
N GLY A 165 0.29 -13.18 11.52
CA GLY A 165 -1.12 -13.08 11.16
C GLY A 165 -1.74 -11.72 11.47
N LEU A 166 -1.45 -11.13 12.64
CA LEU A 166 -1.89 -9.77 12.97
C LEU A 166 -1.30 -8.73 12.02
N ARG A 167 -0.02 -8.84 11.65
CA ARG A 167 0.60 -7.92 10.67
C ARG A 167 -0.07 -8.03 9.30
N ALA A 168 -0.35 -9.25 8.86
CA ALA A 168 -1.06 -9.50 7.60
C ALA A 168 -2.47 -8.89 7.62
N LEU A 169 -3.25 -9.12 8.67
CA LEU A 169 -4.60 -8.56 8.83
C LEU A 169 -4.59 -7.03 8.84
N PHE A 170 -3.69 -6.40 9.59
CA PHE A 170 -3.62 -4.94 9.62
C PHE A 170 -3.20 -4.35 8.28
N LEU A 171 -2.33 -5.05 7.55
CA LEU A 171 -1.93 -4.62 6.21
C LEU A 171 -3.08 -4.77 5.21
N ALA A 172 -3.81 -5.89 5.25
CA ALA A 172 -5.02 -6.10 4.44
C ALA A 172 -6.07 -5.02 4.71
N LYS A 173 -6.34 -4.70 5.98
CA LYS A 173 -7.24 -3.59 6.36
C LYS A 173 -6.78 -2.24 5.81
N ARG A 174 -5.49 -1.96 5.87
CA ARG A 174 -4.93 -0.74 5.32
C ARG A 174 -5.11 -0.66 3.80
N LEU A 175 -4.86 -1.76 3.09
CA LEU A 175 -5.09 -1.87 1.64
C LEU A 175 -6.56 -1.62 1.31
N ARG A 176 -7.50 -2.27 2.00
CA ARG A 176 -8.94 -2.04 1.83
C ARG A 176 -9.32 -0.58 2.03
N LYS A 177 -8.78 0.06 3.06
CA LYS A 177 -9.06 1.48 3.37
C LYS A 177 -8.59 2.44 2.28
N ILE A 178 -7.37 2.25 1.74
CA ILE A 178 -6.80 3.17 0.73
C ILE A 178 -7.44 2.99 -0.65
N THR A 179 -8.07 1.85 -0.90
CA THR A 179 -8.73 1.53 -2.17
C THR A 179 -10.26 1.62 -2.11
N GLY A 180 -10.83 1.90 -0.93
CA GLY A 180 -12.28 1.96 -0.76
C GLY A 180 -12.99 0.61 -0.84
N MET A 181 -12.27 -0.50 -0.62
CA MET A 181 -12.86 -1.85 -0.60
C MET A 181 -13.76 -2.06 0.61
N PRO A 182 -14.74 -2.98 0.51
CA PRO A 182 -15.58 -3.39 1.65
C PRO A 182 -14.72 -3.88 2.82
N SER A 183 -15.25 -3.80 4.04
CA SER A 183 -14.60 -4.36 5.23
C SER A 183 -14.36 -5.86 5.10
N SER A 184 -13.33 -6.35 5.78
CA SER A 184 -13.01 -7.78 5.80
C SER A 184 -14.10 -8.57 6.53
N ARG A 185 -14.40 -9.76 6.01
CA ARG A 185 -15.24 -10.74 6.72
C ARG A 185 -14.54 -11.34 7.96
N LEU A 186 -13.22 -11.20 8.07
CA LEU A 186 -12.41 -11.79 9.15
C LEU A 186 -12.50 -11.01 10.47
N ASP A 187 -13.19 -9.87 10.50
CA ASP A 187 -13.17 -8.92 11.61
C ASP A 187 -14.35 -9.01 12.58
N ASN A 188 -15.48 -9.59 12.17
CA ASN A 188 -16.79 -9.20 12.70
C ASN A 188 -17.42 -10.18 13.70
N TYR A 189 -16.72 -11.21 14.21
CA TYR A 189 -17.32 -12.14 15.15
C TYR A 189 -16.35 -12.64 16.24
N ARG A 190 -16.92 -13.14 17.34
CA ARG A 190 -16.16 -13.56 18.52
C ARG A 190 -15.06 -14.59 18.27
N TRP A 191 -15.24 -15.42 17.26
CA TRP A 191 -14.30 -16.48 16.85
C TRP A 191 -13.53 -16.12 15.58
N SER A 192 -13.43 -14.84 15.27
CA SER A 192 -12.72 -14.39 14.07
C SER A 192 -11.22 -14.67 14.18
N PRO A 193 -10.54 -14.90 13.05
CA PRO A 193 -9.08 -15.04 13.02
C PRO A 193 -8.36 -13.90 13.76
N GLN A 194 -8.86 -12.67 13.64
CA GLN A 194 -8.31 -11.52 14.34
C GLN A 194 -8.41 -11.68 15.87
N SER A 195 -9.55 -12.09 16.37
CA SER A 195 -9.79 -12.29 17.81
C SER A 195 -8.83 -13.35 18.37
N THR A 196 -8.72 -14.47 17.68
CA THR A 196 -7.82 -15.58 17.99
C THR A 196 -6.35 -15.16 18.07
N LEU A 197 -5.86 -14.53 17.00
CA LEU A 197 -4.48 -14.05 16.91
C LEU A 197 -4.17 -13.03 18.01
N TRP A 198 -5.12 -12.14 18.29
CA TRP A 198 -4.95 -11.11 19.31
C TRP A 198 -4.92 -11.69 20.73
N GLN A 199 -5.77 -12.68 21.03
CA GLN A 199 -5.77 -13.37 22.32
C GLN A 199 -4.48 -14.14 22.54
N CYS A 200 -4.01 -14.92 21.55
CA CYS A 200 -2.77 -15.65 21.61
C CYS A 200 -1.57 -14.70 21.84
N TRP A 201 -1.47 -13.65 21.03
CA TRP A 201 -0.41 -12.66 21.17
C TRP A 201 -0.39 -11.98 22.54
N ARG A 202 -1.57 -11.58 23.09
CA ARG A 202 -1.68 -10.97 24.41
C ARG A 202 -1.28 -11.91 25.51
N LYS A 203 -1.77 -13.16 25.50
CA LYS A 203 -1.46 -14.19 26.49
C LYS A 203 0.06 -14.38 26.59
N GLU A 204 0.71 -14.57 25.48
CA GLU A 204 2.15 -14.82 25.45
C GLU A 204 2.96 -13.56 25.84
N ARG A 205 2.58 -12.38 25.38
CA ARG A 205 3.22 -11.13 25.78
C ARG A 205 3.14 -10.88 27.29
N GLN A 206 1.98 -11.15 27.89
CA GLN A 206 1.81 -11.03 29.34
C GLN A 206 2.71 -12.02 30.09
N PHE A 207 2.81 -13.26 29.61
CA PHE A 207 3.69 -14.26 30.19
C PHE A 207 5.17 -13.83 30.12
N ARG A 208 5.66 -13.40 28.97
CA ARG A 208 7.04 -12.91 28.80
C ARG A 208 7.34 -11.68 29.66
N ASN A 209 6.38 -10.80 29.83
CA ASN A 209 6.56 -9.64 30.71
C ASN A 209 6.68 -10.06 32.17
N LYS A 210 5.91 -11.06 32.62
CA LYS A 210 6.02 -11.60 33.98
C LYS A 210 7.40 -12.23 34.23
N LEU A 211 7.91 -13.01 33.28
CA LEU A 211 9.25 -13.60 33.37
C LEU A 211 10.33 -12.53 33.50
N ARG A 212 10.32 -11.52 32.63
CA ARG A 212 11.29 -10.40 32.69
C ARG A 212 11.27 -9.65 34.02
N LEU A 213 10.07 -9.48 34.62
CA LEU A 213 9.93 -8.83 35.91
C LEU A 213 10.49 -9.72 37.04
N ALA A 214 10.26 -11.03 36.98
CA ALA A 214 10.80 -11.96 37.96
C ALA A 214 12.34 -12.03 37.89
N GLU A 215 12.92 -12.09 36.70
CA GLU A 215 14.39 -12.06 36.49
C GLU A 215 14.99 -10.77 37.07
N ARG A 216 14.35 -9.62 36.84
CA ARG A 216 14.82 -8.32 37.34
C ARG A 216 14.72 -8.18 38.86
N ASN A 217 13.79 -8.89 39.50
CA ASN A 217 13.66 -8.85 40.96
C ASN A 217 14.60 -9.82 41.66
N ASN A 218 15.18 -10.78 40.91
CA ASN A 218 16.13 -11.79 41.42
C ASN A 218 17.61 -11.45 41.12
N ALA A 219 17.85 -10.36 40.35
CA ALA A 219 19.17 -9.82 40.03
C ALA A 219 19.52 -8.61 40.91
#